data_f50c9ca68c8ff29a6e64b3487b5d7c42
#
_entry.id   f50c9ca68c8ff29a6e64b3487b5d7c42
#
_cell.length_a   1.000
_cell.length_b   1.000
_cell.length_c   1.000
_cell.angle_alpha   90.00
_cell.angle_beta   90.00
_cell.angle_gamma   90.00
#
_symmetry.space_group_name_H-M   'P 1'
#
loop_
_entity.id
_entity.type
_entity.pdbx_description
1 polymer ?
#
loop_
_entity_poly.entity_id
_entity_poly.type
_entity_poly.pdbx_seq_one_letter_code
_entity_poly.pdbx_strand_id
1 'polypeptide(L)'
;MCIRDRFNIDEFDNYIEFQNISLKLIRNELSNDKSLIGFTGGPITLYHFATRNNPISQTLFQQTLPILEMLIQKNIQIQLQNDIDLLMIFDTEANKLNDKEFDEFVIPFLIKISNNYPNKIGYFTKEISQSKFNKLQKLENLKLTVLGTNLGVFNELPKTHLSLQGNFSNDLLTLEDTKSFSDSIDKYIDKCLQYEPSHRSGWIASLDHGVRKTTPEANVHLFIEKIRTRLS
;
A
#
# COMPACT_ATOMS: atom_id res chain seq x y z
N MET A 1 14.60 -13.92 26.62
CA MET A 1 13.14 -13.98 26.78
C MET A 1 12.53 -13.98 25.41
N CYS A 2 12.00 -15.11 25.00
CA CYS A 2 11.55 -15.33 23.61
C CYS A 2 10.22 -14.61 23.38
N ILE A 3 10.04 -13.91 22.23
CA ILE A 3 8.77 -13.31 21.82
C ILE A 3 7.65 -14.37 21.83
N ARG A 4 8.02 -15.61 21.51
CA ARG A 4 7.13 -16.78 21.48
C ARG A 4 6.41 -17.06 22.81
N ASP A 5 7.03 -16.74 23.95
CA ASP A 5 6.52 -17.07 25.28
C ASP A 5 5.53 -16.05 25.84
N ARG A 6 5.35 -14.90 25.15
CA ARG A 6 4.45 -13.82 25.57
C ARG A 6 3.29 -13.55 24.62
N PHE A 7 3.29 -14.17 23.44
CA PHE A 7 2.26 -13.96 22.45
C PHE A 7 1.22 -15.07 22.53
N ASN A 8 0.03 -14.73 23.00
CA ASN A 8 -1.13 -15.60 22.96
C ASN A 8 -1.97 -15.25 21.74
N ILE A 9 -1.98 -16.13 20.74
CA ILE A 9 -2.74 -15.96 19.50
C ILE A 9 -4.25 -15.90 19.74
N ASP A 10 -4.73 -16.59 20.80
CA ASP A 10 -6.15 -16.62 21.12
C ASP A 10 -6.65 -15.28 21.70
N GLU A 11 -5.73 -14.46 22.22
CA GLU A 11 -6.03 -13.10 22.69
C GLU A 11 -5.92 -12.06 21.58
N PHE A 12 -5.37 -12.41 20.42
CA PHE A 12 -5.15 -11.45 19.33
C PHE A 12 -6.46 -10.81 18.86
N ASP A 13 -7.54 -11.58 18.78
CA ASP A 13 -8.85 -11.09 18.37
C ASP A 13 -9.37 -10.00 19.33
N ASN A 14 -9.11 -10.11 20.62
CA ASN A 14 -9.45 -9.08 21.60
C ASN A 14 -8.66 -7.78 21.39
N TYR A 15 -7.37 -7.89 21.00
CA TYR A 15 -6.53 -6.71 20.74
C TYR A 15 -6.96 -5.94 19.52
N ILE A 16 -7.58 -6.56 18.53
CA ILE A 16 -8.02 -5.92 17.27
C ILE A 16 -9.54 -5.75 17.19
N GLU A 17 -10.30 -6.07 18.24
CA GLU A 17 -11.76 -5.90 18.26
C GLU A 17 -12.19 -4.44 17.99
N PHE A 18 -11.40 -3.45 18.46
CA PHE A 18 -11.66 -2.05 18.15
C PHE A 18 -11.65 -1.77 16.64
N GLN A 19 -10.80 -2.46 15.88
CA GLN A 19 -10.73 -2.33 14.42
C GLN A 19 -11.99 -2.90 13.76
N ASN A 20 -12.46 -4.05 14.23
CA ASN A 20 -13.71 -4.66 13.80
C ASN A 20 -14.91 -3.72 14.00
N ILE A 21 -15.03 -3.14 15.20
CA ILE A 21 -16.09 -2.17 15.52
C ILE A 21 -15.98 -0.92 14.63
N SER A 22 -14.77 -0.37 14.50
CA SER A 22 -14.53 0.84 13.69
C SER A 22 -14.90 0.64 12.23
N LEU A 23 -14.54 -0.51 11.64
CA LEU A 23 -14.87 -0.81 10.25
C LEU A 23 -16.37 -0.93 10.01
N LYS A 24 -17.11 -1.56 10.93
CA LYS A 24 -18.58 -1.63 10.87
C LYS A 24 -19.20 -0.24 10.90
N LEU A 25 -18.74 0.63 11.80
CA LEU A 25 -19.24 2.01 11.88
C LEU A 25 -18.95 2.79 10.60
N ILE A 26 -17.72 2.70 10.10
CA ILE A 26 -17.33 3.38 8.85
C ILE A 26 -18.16 2.86 7.67
N ARG A 27 -18.32 1.55 7.53
CA ARG A 27 -19.11 0.98 6.43
C ARG A 27 -20.57 1.43 6.44
N ASN A 28 -21.18 1.53 7.63
CA ASN A 28 -22.56 1.99 7.78
C ASN A 28 -22.75 3.46 7.40
N GLU A 29 -21.76 4.31 7.66
CA GLU A 29 -21.82 5.75 7.36
C GLU A 29 -21.30 6.09 5.96
N LEU A 30 -20.47 5.21 5.36
CA LEU A 30 -19.85 5.45 4.08
C LEU A 30 -20.87 5.21 2.95
N SER A 31 -21.04 6.19 2.07
CA SER A 31 -21.94 6.05 0.92
C SER A 31 -21.46 4.94 -0.04
N ASN A 32 -22.42 4.28 -0.71
CA ASN A 32 -22.15 3.10 -1.55
C ASN A 32 -21.28 3.38 -2.80
N ASP A 33 -21.11 4.67 -3.16
CA ASP A 33 -20.23 5.10 -4.25
C ASP A 33 -18.76 5.24 -3.83
N LYS A 34 -18.45 4.97 -2.55
CA LYS A 34 -17.09 5.05 -1.98
C LYS A 34 -16.55 3.66 -1.63
N SER A 35 -15.30 3.41 -2.02
CA SER A 35 -14.58 2.22 -1.60
C SER A 35 -14.00 2.37 -0.21
N LEU A 36 -14.08 1.30 0.58
CA LEU A 36 -13.42 1.19 1.88
C LEU A 36 -12.16 0.32 1.73
N ILE A 37 -11.01 0.94 1.90
CA ILE A 37 -9.72 0.24 1.83
C ILE A 37 -9.24 -0.03 3.26
N GLY A 38 -9.12 -1.31 3.59
CA GLY A 38 -8.47 -1.75 4.83
C GLY A 38 -6.95 -1.79 4.67
N PHE A 39 -6.24 -1.96 5.78
CA PHE A 39 -4.78 -2.06 5.72
C PHE A 39 -4.19 -2.90 6.85
N THR A 40 -2.97 -3.41 6.61
CA THR A 40 -2.14 -4.08 7.60
C THR A 40 -0.66 -3.84 7.30
N GLY A 41 0.20 -4.04 8.30
CA GLY A 41 1.65 -4.06 8.07
C GLY A 41 2.08 -5.31 7.31
N GLY A 42 3.10 -5.18 6.44
CA GLY A 42 3.73 -6.33 5.80
C GLY A 42 4.78 -7.00 6.69
N PRO A 43 5.21 -8.22 6.35
CA PRO A 43 6.05 -9.03 7.21
C PRO A 43 7.41 -8.39 7.54
N ILE A 44 8.03 -7.70 6.58
CA ILE A 44 9.33 -7.05 6.80
C ILE A 44 9.18 -5.85 7.75
N THR A 45 8.15 -5.03 7.53
CA THR A 45 7.85 -3.88 8.39
C THR A 45 7.51 -4.33 9.82
N LEU A 46 6.67 -5.35 9.98
CA LEU A 46 6.31 -5.88 11.31
C LEU A 46 7.52 -6.47 12.02
N TYR A 47 8.40 -7.18 11.31
CA TYR A 47 9.64 -7.70 11.86
C TYR A 47 10.55 -6.58 12.38
N HIS A 48 10.74 -5.52 11.59
CA HIS A 48 11.53 -4.36 12.01
C HIS A 48 10.99 -3.71 13.27
N PHE A 49 9.68 -3.51 13.35
CA PHE A 49 9.06 -2.98 14.58
C PHE A 49 9.25 -3.92 15.78
N ALA A 50 9.04 -5.22 15.60
CA ALA A 50 9.21 -6.21 16.66
C ALA A 50 10.66 -6.31 17.17
N THR A 51 11.63 -6.08 16.30
CA THR A 51 13.06 -6.12 16.63
C THR A 51 13.67 -4.75 16.93
N ARG A 52 12.84 -3.70 17.05
CA ARG A 52 13.28 -2.31 17.30
C ARG A 52 14.26 -1.80 16.24
N ASN A 53 13.96 -2.07 14.96
CA ASN A 53 14.76 -1.69 13.79
C ASN A 53 16.18 -2.30 13.76
N ASN A 54 16.42 -3.41 14.44
CA ASN A 54 17.65 -4.15 14.25
C ASN A 54 17.76 -4.70 12.82
N PRO A 55 18.98 -4.86 12.29
CA PRO A 55 19.16 -5.48 10.99
C PRO A 55 18.49 -6.85 10.89
N ILE A 56 18.02 -7.21 9.70
CA ILE A 56 17.37 -8.50 9.48
C ILE A 56 18.40 -9.61 9.72
N SER A 57 18.16 -10.44 10.74
CA SER A 57 18.81 -11.73 10.87
C SER A 57 18.00 -12.74 10.10
N GLN A 58 18.55 -13.32 9.04
CA GLN A 58 17.85 -14.30 8.19
C GLN A 58 17.26 -15.44 9.02
N THR A 59 18.03 -16.00 9.94
CA THR A 59 17.58 -17.10 10.81
C THR A 59 16.41 -16.67 11.70
N LEU A 60 16.50 -15.50 12.35
CA LEU A 60 15.45 -15.01 13.23
C LEU A 60 14.21 -14.64 12.42
N PHE A 61 14.37 -14.05 11.24
CA PHE A 61 13.26 -13.70 10.36
C PHE A 61 12.51 -14.96 9.90
N GLN A 62 13.23 -15.99 9.43
CA GLN A 62 12.62 -17.26 9.02
C GLN A 62 11.85 -17.95 10.17
N GLN A 63 12.34 -17.83 11.40
CA GLN A 63 11.62 -18.37 12.58
C GLN A 63 10.37 -17.56 12.96
N THR A 64 10.39 -16.24 12.69
CA THR A 64 9.31 -15.33 13.06
C THR A 64 8.24 -15.22 11.96
N LEU A 65 8.62 -15.40 10.70
CA LEU A 65 7.74 -15.23 9.55
C LEU A 65 6.43 -16.00 9.64
N PRO A 66 6.39 -17.28 10.05
CA PRO A 66 5.12 -17.99 10.19
C PRO A 66 4.15 -17.36 11.20
N ILE A 67 4.68 -16.75 12.27
CA ILE A 67 3.87 -16.06 13.28
C ILE A 67 3.33 -14.75 12.68
N LEU A 68 4.17 -13.97 12.00
CA LEU A 68 3.76 -12.74 11.34
C LEU A 68 2.71 -12.99 10.26
N GLU A 69 2.90 -14.03 9.45
CA GLU A 69 1.91 -14.41 8.43
C GLU A 69 0.56 -14.76 9.05
N MET A 70 0.55 -15.54 10.13
CA MET A 70 -0.68 -15.90 10.82
C MET A 70 -1.41 -14.67 11.37
N LEU A 71 -0.70 -13.71 11.97
CA LEU A 71 -1.26 -12.47 12.47
C LEU A 71 -1.83 -11.60 11.33
N ILE A 72 -1.08 -11.47 10.25
CA ILE A 72 -1.52 -10.74 9.06
C ILE A 72 -2.78 -11.38 8.48
N GLN A 73 -2.81 -12.71 8.35
CA GLN A 73 -3.99 -13.42 7.83
C GLN A 73 -5.23 -13.22 8.71
N LYS A 74 -5.09 -13.33 10.04
CA LYS A 74 -6.21 -13.05 10.96
C LYS A 74 -6.73 -11.61 10.79
N ASN A 75 -5.82 -10.64 10.73
CA ASN A 75 -6.20 -9.25 10.53
C ASN A 75 -6.92 -9.04 9.19
N ILE A 76 -6.43 -9.65 8.10
CA ILE A 76 -7.07 -9.62 6.78
C ILE A 76 -8.50 -10.19 6.86
N GLN A 77 -8.68 -11.35 7.50
CA GLN A 77 -9.99 -12.00 7.62
C GLN A 77 -11.00 -11.10 8.32
N ILE A 78 -10.62 -10.50 9.46
CA ILE A 78 -11.50 -9.60 10.22
C ILE A 78 -11.89 -8.38 9.39
N GLN A 79 -10.95 -7.79 8.66
CA GLN A 79 -11.25 -6.64 7.83
C GLN A 79 -12.17 -7.00 6.66
N LEU A 80 -11.93 -8.12 5.97
CA LEU A 80 -12.76 -8.59 4.87
C LEU A 80 -14.19 -8.96 5.31
N GLN A 81 -14.36 -9.45 6.55
CA GLN A 81 -15.69 -9.70 7.13
C GLN A 81 -16.51 -8.42 7.37
N ASN A 82 -15.87 -7.26 7.31
CA ASN A 82 -16.50 -5.94 7.45
C ASN A 82 -16.64 -5.19 6.11
N ASP A 83 -16.77 -5.94 5.02
CA ASP A 83 -17.07 -5.42 3.67
C ASP A 83 -16.08 -4.34 3.18
N ILE A 84 -14.80 -4.52 3.46
CA ILE A 84 -13.77 -3.73 2.78
C ILE A 84 -13.65 -4.17 1.31
N ASP A 85 -13.42 -3.22 0.43
CA ASP A 85 -13.30 -3.48 -1.01
C ASP A 85 -11.92 -4.04 -1.37
N LEU A 86 -10.88 -3.54 -0.70
CA LEU A 86 -9.48 -3.90 -0.90
C LEU A 86 -8.74 -3.85 0.43
N LEU A 87 -7.73 -4.69 0.60
CA LEU A 87 -6.78 -4.61 1.71
C LEU A 87 -5.39 -4.26 1.21
N MET A 88 -4.81 -3.18 1.72
CA MET A 88 -3.46 -2.74 1.44
C MET A 88 -2.48 -3.30 2.46
N ILE A 89 -1.45 -4.00 2.01
CA ILE A 89 -0.32 -4.45 2.82
C ILE A 89 0.79 -3.39 2.73
N PHE A 90 1.03 -2.68 3.82
CA PHE A 90 2.09 -1.67 3.93
C PHE A 90 3.39 -2.31 4.41
N ASP A 91 4.30 -2.59 3.47
CA ASP A 91 5.61 -3.19 3.77
C ASP A 91 6.75 -2.21 3.49
N THR A 92 6.67 -1.05 4.13
CA THR A 92 7.56 0.11 3.91
C THR A 92 9.04 -0.28 3.96
N GLU A 93 9.41 -1.15 4.90
CA GLU A 93 10.80 -1.56 5.11
C GLU A 93 11.33 -2.56 4.05
N ALA A 94 10.44 -3.14 3.24
CA ALA A 94 10.83 -4.06 2.17
C ALA A 94 11.62 -3.38 1.03
N ASN A 95 11.63 -2.04 0.96
CA ASN A 95 12.49 -1.31 0.03
C ASN A 95 13.99 -1.54 0.29
N LYS A 96 14.37 -1.83 1.55
CA LYS A 96 15.75 -2.06 1.98
C LYS A 96 16.31 -3.42 1.56
N LEU A 97 15.44 -4.37 1.21
CA LEU A 97 15.84 -5.68 0.74
C LEU A 97 16.49 -5.59 -0.64
N ASN A 98 17.55 -6.35 -0.86
CA ASN A 98 18.03 -6.60 -2.22
C ASN A 98 17.07 -7.51 -2.99
N ASP A 99 17.29 -7.70 -4.28
CA ASP A 99 16.37 -8.46 -5.15
C ASP A 99 16.25 -9.93 -4.74
N LYS A 100 17.34 -10.55 -4.25
CA LYS A 100 17.33 -11.94 -3.77
C LYS A 100 16.52 -12.09 -2.48
N GLU A 101 16.72 -11.19 -1.54
CA GLU A 101 15.95 -11.19 -0.29
C GLU A 101 14.47 -10.90 -0.55
N PHE A 102 14.16 -10.02 -1.50
CA PHE A 102 12.78 -9.75 -1.91
C PHE A 102 12.11 -11.01 -2.50
N ASP A 103 12.83 -11.78 -3.31
CA ASP A 103 12.36 -13.06 -3.87
C ASP A 103 12.18 -14.13 -2.78
N GLU A 104 13.07 -14.15 -1.80
CA GLU A 104 13.05 -15.15 -0.74
C GLU A 104 11.97 -14.88 0.32
N PHE A 105 11.74 -13.61 0.68
CA PHE A 105 10.91 -13.25 1.83
C PHE A 105 9.56 -12.64 1.47
N VAL A 106 9.49 -11.84 0.40
CA VAL A 106 8.27 -11.09 0.07
C VAL A 106 7.42 -11.82 -0.96
N ILE A 107 8.01 -12.31 -2.03
CA ILE A 107 7.25 -12.93 -3.13
C ILE A 107 6.47 -14.16 -2.66
N PRO A 108 7.04 -15.15 -1.91
CA PRO A 108 6.28 -16.31 -1.45
C PRO A 108 5.10 -15.94 -0.54
N PHE A 109 5.31 -14.94 0.34
CA PHE A 109 4.25 -14.40 1.18
C PHE A 109 3.11 -13.79 0.34
N LEU A 110 3.44 -12.94 -0.64
CA LEU A 110 2.44 -12.31 -1.51
C LEU A 110 1.68 -13.32 -2.38
N ILE A 111 2.37 -14.34 -2.91
CA ILE A 111 1.72 -15.45 -3.63
C ILE A 111 0.67 -16.11 -2.73
N LYS A 112 1.05 -16.47 -1.50
CA LYS A 112 0.16 -17.13 -0.56
C LYS A 112 -1.05 -16.26 -0.23
N ILE A 113 -0.83 -15.00 0.14
CA ILE A 113 -1.91 -14.11 0.55
C ILE A 113 -2.81 -13.73 -0.61
N SER A 114 -2.28 -13.38 -1.78
CA SER A 114 -3.10 -13.02 -2.93
C SER A 114 -3.90 -14.20 -3.48
N ASN A 115 -3.39 -15.43 -3.40
CA ASN A 115 -4.14 -16.62 -3.77
C ASN A 115 -5.26 -16.94 -2.77
N ASN A 116 -5.06 -16.68 -1.48
CA ASN A 116 -6.11 -16.87 -0.47
C ASN A 116 -7.23 -15.81 -0.60
N TYR A 117 -6.91 -14.62 -1.11
CA TYR A 117 -7.83 -13.49 -1.24
C TYR A 117 -7.72 -12.85 -2.64
N PRO A 118 -8.14 -13.57 -3.71
CA PRO A 118 -7.95 -13.13 -5.10
C PRO A 118 -8.56 -11.75 -5.35
N ASN A 119 -7.78 -10.88 -5.98
CA ASN A 119 -8.20 -9.52 -6.33
C ASN A 119 -8.60 -8.60 -5.14
N LYS A 120 -8.26 -9.00 -3.92
CA LYS A 120 -8.53 -8.21 -2.69
C LYS A 120 -7.28 -7.61 -2.07
N ILE A 121 -6.10 -7.93 -2.58
CA ILE A 121 -4.82 -7.53 -1.97
C ILE A 121 -4.12 -6.46 -2.82
N GLY A 122 -3.75 -5.37 -2.16
CA GLY A 122 -2.79 -4.39 -2.64
C GLY A 122 -1.48 -4.49 -1.85
N TYR A 123 -0.38 -4.10 -2.47
CA TYR A 123 0.94 -4.12 -1.84
C TYR A 123 1.65 -2.78 -2.01
N PHE A 124 2.25 -2.30 -0.95
CA PHE A 124 3.06 -1.08 -0.92
C PHE A 124 4.42 -1.33 -0.29
N THR A 125 5.46 -0.91 -0.98
CA THR A 125 6.79 -0.64 -0.40
C THR A 125 7.20 0.78 -0.76
N LYS A 126 7.97 1.43 0.11
CA LYS A 126 8.29 2.87 0.00
C LYS A 126 8.91 3.24 -1.36
N GLU A 127 9.80 2.40 -1.84
CA GLU A 127 10.43 2.50 -3.16
C GLU A 127 10.43 1.12 -3.79
N ILE A 128 10.17 1.07 -5.08
CA ILE A 128 10.18 -0.19 -5.81
C ILE A 128 11.09 -0.07 -7.04
N SER A 129 12.07 -0.97 -7.17
CA SER A 129 12.88 -1.06 -8.39
C SER A 129 12.07 -1.67 -9.54
N GLN A 130 12.48 -1.41 -10.78
CA GLN A 130 11.88 -2.05 -11.94
C GLN A 130 11.92 -3.58 -11.84
N SER A 131 13.02 -4.15 -11.30
CA SER A 131 13.15 -5.58 -11.08
C SER A 131 12.08 -6.11 -10.12
N LYS A 132 11.90 -5.48 -8.97
CA LYS A 132 10.88 -5.86 -7.98
C LYS A 132 9.47 -5.67 -8.54
N PHE A 133 9.21 -4.58 -9.28
CA PHE A 133 7.92 -4.34 -9.92
C PHE A 133 7.59 -5.44 -10.94
N ASN A 134 8.56 -5.83 -11.77
CA ASN A 134 8.40 -6.92 -12.74
C ASN A 134 8.07 -8.27 -12.07
N LYS A 135 8.47 -8.48 -10.82
CA LYS A 135 8.09 -9.66 -10.03
C LYS A 135 6.66 -9.56 -9.53
N LEU A 136 6.24 -8.40 -9.04
CA LEU A 136 4.86 -8.17 -8.60
C LEU A 136 3.85 -8.36 -9.76
N GLN A 137 4.21 -7.93 -10.97
CA GLN A 137 3.37 -8.11 -12.16
C GLN A 137 3.09 -9.58 -12.53
N LYS A 138 3.89 -10.52 -12.04
CA LYS A 138 3.68 -11.95 -12.25
C LYS A 138 2.69 -12.58 -11.27
N LEU A 139 2.25 -11.83 -10.28
CA LEU A 139 1.32 -12.30 -9.25
C LEU A 139 -0.13 -12.07 -9.71
N GLU A 140 -0.70 -13.01 -10.45
CA GLU A 140 -2.00 -12.88 -11.12
C GLU A 140 -3.15 -12.43 -10.20
N ASN A 141 -3.13 -12.85 -8.94
CA ASN A 141 -4.18 -12.53 -7.96
C ASN A 141 -3.89 -11.27 -7.12
N LEU A 142 -2.74 -10.62 -7.32
CA LEU A 142 -2.47 -9.30 -6.73
C LEU A 142 -3.26 -8.25 -7.51
N LYS A 143 -3.93 -7.34 -6.81
CA LYS A 143 -4.83 -6.36 -7.47
C LYS A 143 -4.16 -5.02 -7.72
N LEU A 144 -3.41 -4.54 -6.76
CA LEU A 144 -2.92 -3.17 -6.72
C LEU A 144 -1.48 -3.10 -6.22
N THR A 145 -0.69 -2.20 -6.79
CA THR A 145 0.57 -1.76 -6.16
C THR A 145 0.71 -0.24 -6.22
N VAL A 146 1.45 0.31 -5.27
CA VAL A 146 1.78 1.74 -5.24
C VAL A 146 3.17 1.93 -5.82
N LEU A 147 3.30 2.82 -6.77
CA LEU A 147 4.59 3.17 -7.37
C LEU A 147 5.18 4.43 -6.71
N GLY A 148 6.47 4.36 -6.41
CA GLY A 148 7.27 5.54 -6.06
C GLY A 148 7.56 6.42 -7.27
N THR A 149 8.15 7.59 -7.06
CA THR A 149 8.46 8.57 -8.12
C THR A 149 9.51 8.09 -9.11
N ASN A 150 10.24 7.05 -8.78
CA ASN A 150 11.30 6.47 -9.62
C ASN A 150 10.77 5.68 -10.84
N LEU A 151 9.49 5.28 -10.84
CA LEU A 151 8.87 4.60 -11.96
C LEU A 151 7.78 5.46 -12.59
N GLY A 152 7.72 5.48 -13.91
CA GLY A 152 6.69 6.19 -14.67
C GLY A 152 5.38 5.40 -14.69
N VAL A 153 4.42 5.74 -13.82
CA VAL A 153 3.14 5.02 -13.68
C VAL A 153 2.43 4.83 -15.03
N PHE A 154 2.40 5.85 -15.88
CA PHE A 154 1.72 5.79 -17.18
C PHE A 154 2.47 4.97 -18.22
N ASN A 155 3.77 4.74 -18.04
CA ASN A 155 4.55 3.85 -18.90
C ASN A 155 4.30 2.37 -18.55
N GLU A 156 3.88 2.08 -17.34
CA GLU A 156 3.68 0.71 -16.84
C GLU A 156 2.21 0.26 -16.95
N LEU A 157 1.24 1.17 -16.80
CA LEU A 157 -0.19 0.85 -16.85
C LEU A 157 -0.61 -0.02 -18.04
N PRO A 158 -0.20 0.30 -19.29
CA PRO A 158 -0.61 -0.51 -20.45
C PRO A 158 -0.01 -1.91 -20.48
N LYS A 159 0.95 -2.20 -19.63
CA LYS A 159 1.74 -3.45 -19.64
C LYS A 159 1.42 -4.39 -18.48
N THR A 160 0.54 -3.97 -17.58
CA THR A 160 0.25 -4.71 -16.36
C THR A 160 -1.26 -4.91 -16.15
N HIS A 161 -1.62 -6.01 -15.48
CA HIS A 161 -2.98 -6.24 -15.00
C HIS A 161 -3.24 -5.55 -13.65
N LEU A 162 -2.17 -5.08 -12.99
CA LEU A 162 -2.28 -4.40 -11.69
C LEU A 162 -2.89 -3.01 -11.86
N SER A 163 -3.77 -2.64 -10.96
CA SER A 163 -4.05 -1.24 -10.73
C SER A 163 -2.83 -0.58 -10.12
N LEU A 164 -2.44 0.59 -10.64
CA LEU A 164 -1.28 1.33 -10.17
C LEU A 164 -1.71 2.61 -9.44
N GLN A 165 -1.30 2.73 -8.19
CA GLN A 165 -1.55 3.92 -7.38
C GLN A 165 -0.29 4.78 -7.33
N GLY A 166 -0.46 6.09 -7.43
CA GLY A 166 0.64 7.06 -7.35
C GLY A 166 0.72 7.89 -8.61
N ASN A 167 1.75 8.69 -8.81
CA ASN A 167 2.94 8.83 -7.94
C ASN A 167 3.32 10.31 -7.82
N PHE A 168 2.35 11.14 -7.41
CA PHE A 168 2.66 12.53 -7.10
C PHE A 168 3.55 12.60 -5.87
N SER A 169 4.67 13.34 -5.93
CA SER A 169 5.59 13.41 -4.81
C SER A 169 4.95 14.09 -3.60
N ASN A 170 4.99 13.43 -2.45
CA ASN A 170 4.49 13.99 -1.20
C ASN A 170 5.30 15.18 -0.70
N ASP A 171 6.54 15.35 -1.18
CA ASP A 171 7.36 16.52 -0.90
C ASP A 171 6.76 17.78 -1.51
N LEU A 172 6.16 17.67 -2.71
CA LEU A 172 5.52 18.79 -3.37
C LEU A 172 4.30 19.31 -2.61
N LEU A 173 3.61 18.43 -1.83
CA LEU A 173 2.51 18.88 -0.96
C LEU A 173 2.96 19.83 0.15
N THR A 174 4.26 19.88 0.49
CA THR A 174 4.78 20.76 1.53
C THR A 174 5.19 22.14 1.02
N LEU A 175 5.06 22.41 -0.27
CA LEU A 175 5.39 23.71 -0.84
C LEU A 175 4.50 24.82 -0.26
N GLU A 176 5.13 25.87 0.23
CA GLU A 176 4.44 27.05 0.77
C GLU A 176 3.89 27.96 -0.33
N ASP A 177 4.61 28.04 -1.46
CA ASP A 177 4.16 28.81 -2.63
C ASP A 177 3.04 28.08 -3.38
N THR A 178 1.82 28.56 -3.21
CA THR A 178 0.61 28.00 -3.82
C THR A 178 0.70 27.93 -5.35
N LYS A 179 1.38 28.90 -6.00
CA LYS A 179 1.52 28.89 -7.46
C LYS A 179 2.41 27.75 -7.91
N SER A 180 3.60 27.62 -7.35
CA SER A 180 4.52 26.53 -7.67
C SER A 180 3.91 25.16 -7.38
N PHE A 181 3.14 25.05 -6.30
CA PHE A 181 2.40 23.84 -5.97
C PHE A 181 1.32 23.54 -7.02
N SER A 182 0.49 24.53 -7.36
CA SER A 182 -0.53 24.43 -8.39
C SER A 182 0.04 23.98 -9.74
N ASP A 183 1.15 24.61 -10.17
CA ASP A 183 1.85 24.28 -11.41
C ASP A 183 2.40 22.83 -11.40
N SER A 184 2.80 22.35 -10.23
CA SER A 184 3.26 20.96 -10.06
C SER A 184 2.14 19.95 -10.27
N ILE A 185 0.94 20.23 -9.75
CA ILE A 185 -0.24 19.38 -9.95
C ILE A 185 -0.62 19.39 -11.43
N ASP A 186 -0.64 20.57 -12.08
CA ASP A 186 -0.97 20.68 -13.50
C ASP A 186 -0.03 19.84 -14.36
N LYS A 187 1.28 19.92 -14.13
CA LYS A 187 2.27 19.08 -14.81
C LYS A 187 2.04 17.58 -14.61
N TYR A 188 1.61 17.18 -13.40
CA TYR A 188 1.29 15.78 -13.11
C TYR A 188 0.05 15.31 -13.88
N ILE A 189 -1.01 16.14 -13.89
CA ILE A 189 -2.24 15.86 -14.64
C ILE A 189 -1.97 15.86 -16.15
N ASP A 190 -1.20 16.82 -16.65
CA ASP A 190 -0.85 16.91 -18.08
C ASP A 190 -0.11 15.66 -18.57
N LYS A 191 0.78 15.07 -17.73
CA LYS A 191 1.39 13.77 -18.05
C LYS A 191 0.35 12.66 -18.18
N CYS A 192 -0.66 12.66 -17.31
CA CYS A 192 -1.76 11.70 -17.39
C CYS A 192 -2.56 11.89 -18.69
N LEU A 193 -2.89 13.14 -19.04
CA LEU A 193 -3.71 13.48 -20.19
C LEU A 193 -3.04 13.22 -21.54
N GLN A 194 -1.73 12.97 -21.59
CA GLN A 194 -1.03 12.55 -22.80
C GLN A 194 -1.40 11.11 -23.21
N TYR A 195 -2.02 10.35 -22.33
CA TYR A 195 -2.40 8.96 -22.58
C TYR A 195 -3.90 8.84 -22.82
N GLU A 196 -4.29 7.98 -23.74
CA GLU A 196 -5.69 7.67 -24.02
C GLU A 196 -6.41 7.14 -22.78
N PRO A 197 -7.72 7.37 -22.61
CA PRO A 197 -8.47 6.89 -21.45
C PRO A 197 -8.32 5.38 -21.17
N SER A 198 -8.24 4.56 -22.24
CA SER A 198 -8.00 3.12 -22.13
C SER A 198 -6.64 2.78 -21.50
N HIS A 199 -5.61 3.58 -21.78
CA HIS A 199 -4.27 3.42 -21.22
C HIS A 199 -4.15 3.93 -19.78
N ARG A 200 -5.13 4.68 -19.31
CA ARG A 200 -5.21 5.17 -17.92
C ARG A 200 -6.11 4.32 -17.03
N SER A 201 -6.78 3.33 -17.60
CA SER A 201 -7.62 2.41 -16.85
C SER A 201 -6.81 1.69 -15.80
N GLY A 202 -7.31 1.66 -14.54
CA GLY A 202 -6.60 1.06 -13.42
C GLY A 202 -5.61 2.00 -12.70
N TRP A 203 -5.46 3.26 -13.16
CA TRP A 203 -4.70 4.25 -12.41
C TRP A 203 -5.52 4.86 -11.28
N ILE A 204 -4.87 5.01 -10.13
CA ILE A 204 -5.41 5.69 -8.95
C ILE A 204 -4.53 6.90 -8.66
N ALA A 205 -5.07 8.09 -8.86
CA ALA A 205 -4.36 9.33 -8.54
C ALA A 205 -4.08 9.40 -7.03
N SER A 206 -2.81 9.44 -6.69
CA SER A 206 -2.36 9.43 -5.29
C SER A 206 -0.94 9.96 -5.18
N LEU A 207 -0.47 10.06 -3.94
CA LEU A 207 0.91 10.37 -3.61
C LEU A 207 1.79 9.11 -3.75
N ASP A 208 3.11 9.33 -3.80
CA ASP A 208 4.13 8.29 -3.74
C ASP A 208 4.32 7.73 -2.31
N HIS A 209 3.91 8.50 -1.30
CA HIS A 209 4.00 8.13 0.12
C HIS A 209 2.90 8.85 0.93
N GLY A 210 2.84 8.58 2.24
CA GLY A 210 1.93 9.28 3.16
C GLY A 210 2.19 10.78 3.27
N VAL A 211 1.16 11.52 3.64
CA VAL A 211 1.21 12.97 3.88
C VAL A 211 2.17 13.30 5.03
N ARG A 212 3.00 14.32 4.86
CA ARG A 212 3.94 14.77 5.90
C ARG A 212 3.22 15.62 6.96
N LYS A 213 3.75 15.64 8.18
CA LYS A 213 3.21 16.47 9.28
C LYS A 213 3.20 17.97 8.98
N THR A 214 4.10 18.42 8.12
CA THR A 214 4.24 19.83 7.71
C THR A 214 3.40 20.19 6.49
N THR A 215 2.62 19.24 5.94
CA THR A 215 1.79 19.51 4.76
C THR A 215 0.65 20.46 5.12
N PRO A 216 0.50 21.60 4.43
CA PRO A 216 -0.65 22.47 4.62
C PRO A 216 -1.94 21.75 4.17
N GLU A 217 -2.98 21.83 4.98
CA GLU A 217 -4.29 21.22 4.66
C GLU A 217 -4.86 21.76 3.33
N ALA A 218 -4.69 23.06 3.07
CA ALA A 218 -5.09 23.70 1.82
C ALA A 218 -4.48 23.04 0.58
N ASN A 219 -3.24 22.56 0.67
CA ASN A 219 -2.58 21.88 -0.44
C ASN A 219 -3.22 20.51 -0.73
N VAL A 220 -3.66 19.79 0.31
CA VAL A 220 -4.39 18.53 0.13
C VAL A 220 -5.72 18.78 -0.58
N HIS A 221 -6.47 19.80 -0.15
CA HIS A 221 -7.72 20.19 -0.80
C HIS A 221 -7.51 20.59 -2.26
N LEU A 222 -6.52 21.44 -2.54
CA LEU A 222 -6.21 21.88 -3.90
C LEU A 222 -5.81 20.71 -4.82
N PHE A 223 -5.03 19.76 -4.30
CA PHE A 223 -4.68 18.53 -5.05
C PHE A 223 -5.92 17.75 -5.45
N ILE A 224 -6.81 17.47 -4.48
CA ILE A 224 -8.04 16.70 -4.71
C ILE A 224 -8.96 17.43 -5.70
N GLU A 225 -9.14 18.74 -5.51
CA GLU A 225 -10.00 19.57 -6.37
C GLU A 225 -9.52 19.55 -7.83
N LYS A 226 -8.24 19.80 -8.04
CA LYS A 226 -7.65 19.81 -9.41
C LYS A 226 -7.76 18.44 -10.09
N ILE A 227 -7.45 17.35 -9.37
CA ILE A 227 -7.59 15.99 -9.89
C ILE A 227 -9.04 15.74 -10.33
N ARG A 228 -10.01 16.06 -9.47
CA ARG A 228 -11.43 15.86 -9.79
C ARG A 228 -11.91 16.71 -10.94
N THR A 229 -11.52 17.99 -10.99
CA THR A 229 -11.98 18.93 -12.02
C THR A 229 -11.42 18.61 -13.39
N ARG A 230 -10.16 18.16 -13.48
CA ARG A 230 -9.48 17.96 -14.77
C ARG A 230 -9.58 16.53 -15.32
N LEU A 231 -9.97 15.56 -14.51
CA LEU A 231 -10.02 14.13 -14.89
C LEU A 231 -11.46 13.54 -14.83
N SER A 232 -12.46 14.34 -14.46
CA SER A 232 -13.89 13.99 -14.53
C SER A 232 -14.44 14.07 -15.94
#